data_b1199cb5d5f8c9ed8f0c5d3318e1c609
#
_entry.id   b1199cb5d5f8c9ed8f0c5d3318e1c609
#
_cell.length_a   1.000
_cell.length_b   1.000
_cell.length_c   1.000
_cell.angle_alpha   90.00
_cell.angle_beta   90.00
_cell.angle_gamma   90.00
#
_symmetry.space_group_name_H-M   'P 1'
#
loop_
_entity.id
_entity.type
_entity.pdbx_description
1 polymer ?
#
loop_
_entity_poly.entity_id
_entity_poly.type
_entity_poly.pdbx_seq_one_letter_code
_entity_poly.pdbx_strand_id
1 'polypeptide(L)'
;MEPIYVTGHRNPDTDSVVSAMAFAALHNALGDNAYVAAMQGAPNDETQFLLDRFGFQAPTLLTNVRTQVRDIDYDRPPTLGTSVPISHAWAVLREDENLSAVPVTNEDGTLYGMLTAGGIAEKDMESITKPEVRDVPIFNLLSALEGHIINNEEDTFDTISGEVVIALPTPGECLKGVNCGSVVICGQQKDVVDKALEIGASCVIICQGSLSEKYLGLSSKTCIIATPCDAYRAARMIYQAIPVQRIAQHTGVVLFHLNDFIDDVRETVLQSRYRSYPVLDENEKVVGTLSRYHLLRPRRK
;
A
#
# COMPACT_ATOMS: atom_id res chain seq x y z
N MET A 1 -29.89 -2.38 2.07
CA MET A 1 -30.62 -1.83 3.25
C MET A 1 -30.12 -2.60 4.44
N GLU A 2 -29.64 -1.93 5.48
CA GLU A 2 -29.11 -2.60 6.67
C GLU A 2 -30.25 -3.26 7.45
N PRO A 3 -30.07 -4.48 7.99
CA PRO A 3 -31.11 -5.17 8.74
C PRO A 3 -31.37 -4.48 10.08
N ILE A 4 -32.64 -4.31 10.41
CA ILE A 4 -33.11 -3.85 11.73
C ILE A 4 -33.44 -5.08 12.57
N TYR A 5 -32.58 -5.41 13.52
CA TYR A 5 -32.82 -6.56 14.41
C TYR A 5 -33.85 -6.25 15.47
N VAL A 6 -34.88 -7.09 15.54
CA VAL A 6 -35.93 -7.05 16.57
C VAL A 6 -35.65 -8.15 17.56
N THR A 7 -35.46 -7.81 18.83
CA THR A 7 -35.11 -8.77 19.86
C THR A 7 -35.89 -8.48 21.15
N GLY A 8 -36.18 -9.54 21.89
CA GLY A 8 -36.70 -9.44 23.26
C GLY A 8 -35.58 -9.38 24.30
N HIS A 9 -35.81 -9.92 25.49
CA HIS A 9 -34.86 -9.91 26.59
C HIS A 9 -33.74 -10.99 26.46
N ARG A 10 -32.69 -10.86 27.29
CA ARG A 10 -31.45 -11.65 27.19
C ARG A 10 -31.64 -13.17 27.33
N ASN A 11 -32.59 -13.62 28.20
CA ASN A 11 -32.90 -15.04 28.37
C ASN A 11 -34.27 -15.30 27.71
N PRO A 12 -34.28 -15.53 26.38
CA PRO A 12 -35.53 -15.52 25.63
C PRO A 12 -36.44 -16.69 26.04
N ASP A 13 -37.65 -16.35 26.46
CA ASP A 13 -38.77 -17.27 26.59
C ASP A 13 -39.60 -17.24 25.30
N THR A 14 -40.66 -18.05 25.27
CA THR A 14 -41.53 -18.17 24.11
C THR A 14 -42.16 -16.84 23.70
N ASP A 15 -42.62 -16.04 24.67
CA ASP A 15 -43.20 -14.72 24.39
C ASP A 15 -42.18 -13.77 23.75
N SER A 16 -40.99 -13.72 24.29
CA SER A 16 -39.87 -12.90 23.77
C SER A 16 -39.52 -13.25 22.32
N VAL A 17 -39.40 -14.55 21.99
CA VAL A 17 -39.07 -15.01 20.65
C VAL A 17 -40.21 -14.77 19.65
N VAL A 18 -41.42 -15.16 20.02
CA VAL A 18 -42.62 -15.06 19.15
C VAL A 18 -42.97 -13.60 18.88
N SER A 19 -42.89 -12.73 19.89
CA SER A 19 -43.14 -11.29 19.72
C SER A 19 -42.15 -10.64 18.76
N ALA A 20 -40.86 -11.00 18.84
CA ALA A 20 -39.85 -10.50 17.91
C ALA A 20 -40.13 -10.97 16.47
N MET A 21 -40.51 -12.25 16.30
CA MET A 21 -40.87 -12.81 14.99
C MET A 21 -42.09 -12.12 14.39
N ALA A 22 -43.14 -11.96 15.20
CA ALA A 22 -44.40 -11.34 14.78
C ALA A 22 -44.19 -9.87 14.38
N PHE A 23 -43.42 -9.13 15.16
CA PHE A 23 -43.12 -7.73 14.88
C PHE A 23 -42.34 -7.59 13.57
N ALA A 24 -41.27 -8.35 13.39
CA ALA A 24 -40.47 -8.33 12.16
C ALA A 24 -41.32 -8.71 10.93
N ALA A 25 -42.14 -9.76 11.04
CA ALA A 25 -43.04 -10.20 9.96
C ALA A 25 -44.07 -9.12 9.61
N LEU A 26 -44.68 -8.46 10.59
CA LEU A 26 -45.67 -7.40 10.41
C LEU A 26 -45.04 -6.20 9.62
N HIS A 27 -43.90 -5.71 10.08
CA HIS A 27 -43.26 -4.59 9.43
C HIS A 27 -42.79 -4.90 8.00
N ASN A 28 -42.23 -6.08 7.77
CA ASN A 28 -41.87 -6.51 6.44
C ASN A 28 -43.09 -6.63 5.51
N ALA A 29 -44.25 -7.09 6.05
CA ALA A 29 -45.50 -7.14 5.29
C ALA A 29 -46.07 -5.76 4.96
N LEU A 30 -45.75 -4.73 5.78
CA LEU A 30 -46.10 -3.34 5.51
C LEU A 30 -45.17 -2.63 4.50
N GLY A 31 -44.11 -3.31 4.02
CA GLY A 31 -43.24 -2.84 2.94
C GLY A 31 -41.85 -2.37 3.39
N ASP A 32 -41.52 -2.42 4.67
CA ASP A 32 -40.20 -1.95 5.17
C ASP A 32 -39.06 -2.91 4.78
N ASN A 33 -39.28 -4.21 4.69
CA ASN A 33 -38.37 -5.31 4.26
C ASN A 33 -36.94 -5.29 4.91
N ALA A 34 -36.75 -4.60 6.02
CA ALA A 34 -35.49 -4.47 6.71
C ALA A 34 -35.46 -5.19 8.08
N TYR A 35 -36.60 -5.65 8.56
CA TYR A 35 -36.74 -6.19 9.91
C TYR A 35 -36.35 -7.66 9.95
N VAL A 36 -35.47 -8.04 10.88
CA VAL A 36 -35.02 -9.42 11.11
C VAL A 36 -35.25 -9.78 12.56
N ALA A 37 -36.04 -10.84 12.79
CA ALA A 37 -36.23 -11.37 14.15
C ALA A 37 -34.91 -11.93 14.67
N ALA A 38 -34.58 -11.60 15.91
CA ALA A 38 -33.36 -12.05 16.57
C ALA A 38 -33.62 -12.43 18.03
N MET A 39 -32.72 -13.23 18.62
CA MET A 39 -32.75 -13.63 20.02
C MET A 39 -31.36 -13.46 20.65
N GLN A 40 -31.29 -13.16 21.94
CA GLN A 40 -30.04 -12.91 22.67
C GLN A 40 -29.52 -14.14 23.43
N GLY A 41 -30.14 -15.29 23.28
CA GLY A 41 -29.79 -16.58 23.88
C GLY A 41 -30.44 -17.73 23.14
N ALA A 42 -30.05 -18.96 23.44
CA ALA A 42 -30.71 -20.13 22.88
C ALA A 42 -32.16 -20.20 23.34
N PRO A 43 -33.09 -20.64 22.49
CA PRO A 43 -34.47 -20.87 22.90
C PRO A 43 -34.54 -21.96 23.98
N ASN A 44 -35.46 -21.83 24.90
CA ASN A 44 -35.74 -22.91 25.88
C ASN A 44 -36.50 -24.07 25.21
N ASP A 45 -36.63 -25.19 25.91
CA ASP A 45 -37.25 -26.41 25.37
C ASP A 45 -38.68 -26.17 24.89
N GLU A 46 -39.45 -25.34 25.62
CA GLU A 46 -40.83 -24.98 25.25
C GLU A 46 -40.85 -24.18 23.93
N THR A 47 -40.00 -23.19 23.82
CA THR A 47 -39.87 -22.35 22.62
C THR A 47 -39.45 -23.22 21.44
N GLN A 48 -38.45 -24.08 21.62
CA GLN A 48 -37.98 -24.97 20.55
C GLN A 48 -39.08 -25.92 20.10
N PHE A 49 -39.81 -26.50 21.04
CA PHE A 49 -40.95 -27.37 20.73
C PHE A 49 -42.03 -26.66 19.91
N LEU A 50 -42.34 -25.41 20.24
CA LEU A 50 -43.32 -24.62 19.48
C LEU A 50 -42.82 -24.27 18.09
N LEU A 51 -41.56 -23.85 17.96
CA LEU A 51 -40.94 -23.57 16.64
C LEU A 51 -41.00 -24.80 15.73
N ASP A 52 -40.61 -25.96 16.25
CA ASP A 52 -40.62 -27.22 15.50
C ASP A 52 -42.06 -27.67 15.13
N ARG A 53 -43.00 -27.55 16.08
CA ARG A 53 -44.39 -27.95 15.84
C ARG A 53 -45.08 -27.12 14.77
N PHE A 54 -44.77 -25.83 14.68
CA PHE A 54 -45.40 -24.94 13.71
C PHE A 54 -44.53 -24.71 12.47
N GLY A 55 -43.38 -25.35 12.35
CA GLY A 55 -42.49 -25.27 11.19
C GLY A 55 -41.75 -23.92 11.02
N PHE A 56 -41.56 -23.19 12.11
CA PHE A 56 -40.79 -21.95 12.10
C PHE A 56 -39.30 -22.23 12.36
N GLN A 57 -38.46 -21.50 11.66
CA GLN A 57 -37.02 -21.47 11.97
C GLN A 57 -36.74 -20.57 13.17
N ALA A 58 -35.81 -20.97 14.03
CA ALA A 58 -35.36 -20.13 15.12
C ALA A 58 -34.79 -18.79 14.60
N PRO A 59 -35.10 -17.66 15.27
CA PRO A 59 -34.55 -16.36 14.91
C PRO A 59 -33.02 -16.32 14.97
N THR A 60 -32.42 -15.31 14.34
CA THR A 60 -30.97 -15.09 14.35
C THR A 60 -30.45 -14.90 15.78
N LEU A 61 -29.46 -15.70 16.18
CA LEU A 61 -28.81 -15.55 17.47
C LEU A 61 -27.88 -14.37 17.48
N LEU A 62 -28.16 -13.33 18.27
CA LEU A 62 -27.30 -12.18 18.51
C LEU A 62 -26.51 -12.40 19.81
N THR A 63 -25.23 -12.74 19.67
CA THR A 63 -24.34 -12.98 20.81
C THR A 63 -23.83 -11.70 21.45
N ASN A 64 -23.75 -10.61 20.69
CA ASN A 64 -23.40 -9.27 21.18
C ASN A 64 -23.90 -8.18 20.20
N VAL A 65 -23.94 -6.94 20.70
CA VAL A 65 -24.30 -5.72 19.94
C VAL A 65 -23.15 -4.68 19.98
N ARG A 66 -21.93 -5.15 20.21
CA ARG A 66 -20.75 -4.26 20.22
C ARG A 66 -20.50 -3.75 18.82
N THR A 67 -20.20 -2.46 18.71
CA THR A 67 -19.83 -1.84 17.44
C THR A 67 -18.50 -2.41 16.93
N GLN A 68 -18.47 -2.81 15.67
CA GLN A 68 -17.28 -3.31 14.96
C GLN A 68 -16.71 -2.25 14.03
N VAL A 69 -15.49 -2.47 13.52
CA VAL A 69 -14.87 -1.57 12.56
C VAL A 69 -15.72 -1.38 11.31
N ARG A 70 -16.40 -2.42 10.85
CA ARG A 70 -17.33 -2.36 9.69
C ARG A 70 -18.50 -1.39 9.88
N ASP A 71 -18.90 -1.11 11.12
CA ASP A 71 -20.08 -0.30 11.48
C ASP A 71 -19.76 1.20 11.55
N ILE A 72 -18.51 1.60 11.41
CA ILE A 72 -18.07 2.99 11.44
C ILE A 72 -17.44 3.43 10.11
N ASP A 73 -17.38 4.73 9.90
CA ASP A 73 -16.65 5.27 8.75
C ASP A 73 -15.12 5.08 8.96
N TYR A 74 -14.44 4.80 7.88
CA TYR A 74 -12.97 4.75 7.78
C TYR A 74 -12.53 5.25 6.40
N ASP A 75 -11.27 5.69 6.28
CA ASP A 75 -10.74 6.19 5.02
C ASP A 75 -10.50 5.05 4.03
N ARG A 76 -10.63 5.36 2.73
CA ARG A 76 -10.33 4.44 1.63
C ARG A 76 -9.29 5.06 0.70
N PRO A 77 -8.06 5.23 1.19
CA PRO A 77 -7.00 5.75 0.35
C PRO A 77 -6.69 4.78 -0.79
N PRO A 78 -6.11 5.26 -1.90
CA PRO A 78 -5.58 4.37 -2.92
C PRO A 78 -4.50 3.47 -2.31
N THR A 79 -4.48 2.20 -2.68
CA THR A 79 -3.40 1.28 -2.33
C THR A 79 -2.29 1.36 -3.39
N LEU A 80 -1.06 1.14 -2.96
CA LEU A 80 0.10 1.14 -3.84
C LEU A 80 0.65 -0.28 -3.99
N GLY A 81 0.87 -0.73 -5.22
CA GLY A 81 1.59 -1.99 -5.47
C GLY A 81 3.05 -1.87 -5.02
N THR A 82 3.67 -2.99 -4.67
CA THR A 82 5.06 -3.06 -4.16
C THR A 82 6.10 -2.47 -5.10
N SER A 83 5.90 -2.55 -6.41
CA SER A 83 6.81 -2.05 -7.46
C SER A 83 6.67 -0.57 -7.80
N VAL A 84 5.65 0.10 -7.26
CA VAL A 84 5.38 1.53 -7.52
C VAL A 84 6.56 2.39 -7.04
N PRO A 85 7.03 3.38 -7.85
CA PRO A 85 8.15 4.25 -7.45
C PRO A 85 7.77 5.24 -6.35
N ILE A 86 8.76 5.63 -5.54
CA ILE A 86 8.60 6.61 -4.45
C ILE A 86 7.97 7.92 -4.94
N SER A 87 8.34 8.39 -6.15
CA SER A 87 7.80 9.62 -6.74
C SER A 87 6.27 9.58 -6.87
N HIS A 88 5.71 8.45 -7.30
CA HIS A 88 4.26 8.28 -7.41
C HIS A 88 3.60 8.21 -6.02
N ALA A 89 4.20 7.48 -5.10
CA ALA A 89 3.70 7.39 -3.72
C ALA A 89 3.68 8.76 -3.03
N TRP A 90 4.70 9.59 -3.28
CA TRP A 90 4.75 10.97 -2.79
C TRP A 90 3.63 11.84 -3.39
N ALA A 91 3.34 11.69 -4.69
CA ALA A 91 2.23 12.39 -5.33
C ALA A 91 0.89 12.04 -4.66
N VAL A 92 0.63 10.74 -4.43
CA VAL A 92 -0.58 10.27 -3.73
C VAL A 92 -0.71 10.85 -2.32
N LEU A 93 0.39 10.86 -1.54
CA LEU A 93 0.38 11.44 -0.18
C LEU A 93 0.16 12.96 -0.16
N ARG A 94 0.47 13.66 -1.27
CA ARG A 94 0.26 15.11 -1.38
C ARG A 94 -1.13 15.51 -1.85
N GLU A 95 -1.84 14.65 -2.54
CA GLU A 95 -3.19 14.92 -3.05
C GLU A 95 -4.22 15.10 -1.92
N ASP A 96 -4.02 14.41 -0.80
CA ASP A 96 -4.88 14.53 0.38
C ASP A 96 -4.05 14.85 1.64
N GLU A 97 -4.18 16.07 2.14
CA GLU A 97 -3.47 16.55 3.33
C GLU A 97 -3.82 15.77 4.62
N ASN A 98 -4.96 15.08 4.64
CA ASN A 98 -5.37 14.24 5.77
C ASN A 98 -4.69 12.86 5.74
N LEU A 99 -4.12 12.47 4.61
CA LEU A 99 -3.51 11.17 4.42
C LEU A 99 -2.10 11.14 5.03
N SER A 100 -1.96 10.48 6.18
CA SER A 100 -0.66 10.37 6.87
C SER A 100 0.15 9.15 6.46
N ALA A 101 -0.48 8.14 5.89
CA ALA A 101 0.14 6.92 5.41
C ALA A 101 -0.74 6.25 4.34
N VAL A 102 -0.10 5.49 3.46
CA VAL A 102 -0.76 4.74 2.37
C VAL A 102 -0.43 3.25 2.53
N PRO A 103 -1.42 2.35 2.42
CA PRO A 103 -1.17 0.93 2.37
C PRO A 103 -0.40 0.53 1.10
N VAL A 104 0.61 -0.31 1.27
CA VAL A 104 1.30 -0.99 0.17
C VAL A 104 0.81 -2.43 0.13
N THR A 105 0.39 -2.90 -1.04
CA THR A 105 -0.22 -4.21 -1.21
C THR A 105 0.55 -5.09 -2.19
N ASN A 106 0.47 -6.39 -1.98
CA ASN A 106 0.86 -7.39 -2.95
C ASN A 106 -0.12 -7.40 -4.14
N GLU A 107 0.20 -8.14 -5.20
CA GLU A 107 -0.64 -8.25 -6.41
C GLU A 107 -2.03 -8.84 -6.11
N ASP A 108 -2.15 -9.69 -5.10
CA ASP A 108 -3.41 -10.30 -4.67
C ASP A 108 -4.27 -9.36 -3.77
N GLY A 109 -3.77 -8.16 -3.46
CA GLY A 109 -4.42 -7.17 -2.62
C GLY A 109 -4.19 -7.34 -1.11
N THR A 110 -3.40 -8.33 -0.69
CA THR A 110 -3.00 -8.50 0.71
C THR A 110 -2.03 -7.41 1.14
N LEU A 111 -2.00 -7.10 2.43
CA LEU A 111 -1.13 -6.05 2.97
C LEU A 111 0.34 -6.49 2.90
N TYR A 112 1.18 -5.70 2.22
CA TYR A 112 2.62 -5.79 2.31
C TYR A 112 3.15 -4.94 3.47
N GLY A 113 2.67 -3.70 3.61
CA GLY A 113 3.11 -2.77 4.65
C GLY A 113 2.47 -1.39 4.54
N MET A 114 2.98 -0.45 5.32
CA MET A 114 2.52 0.93 5.34
C MET A 114 3.63 1.88 4.91
N LEU A 115 3.31 2.83 4.04
CA LEU A 115 4.22 3.88 3.62
C LEU A 115 3.79 5.23 4.21
N THR A 116 4.74 5.95 4.77
CA THR A 116 4.52 7.29 5.36
C THR A 116 5.41 8.32 4.70
N ALA A 117 5.02 9.60 4.76
CA ALA A 117 5.88 10.70 4.33
C ALA A 117 7.22 10.73 5.10
N GLY A 118 7.21 10.34 6.40
CA GLY A 118 8.42 10.20 7.21
C GLY A 118 9.38 9.14 6.67
N GLY A 119 8.87 7.96 6.26
CA GLY A 119 9.68 6.90 5.65
C GLY A 119 10.30 7.33 4.33
N ILE A 120 9.57 8.08 3.51
CA ILE A 120 10.12 8.67 2.27
C ILE A 120 11.24 9.65 2.59
N ALA A 121 11.04 10.56 3.55
CA ALA A 121 12.04 11.55 3.95
C ALA A 121 13.30 10.89 4.54
N GLU A 122 13.15 9.86 5.36
CA GLU A 122 14.28 9.09 5.92
C GLU A 122 15.11 8.47 4.79
N LYS A 123 14.47 7.85 3.80
CA LYS A 123 15.16 7.27 2.64
C LYS A 123 15.86 8.31 1.79
N ASP A 124 15.24 9.48 1.58
CA ASP A 124 15.87 10.58 0.85
C ASP A 124 17.12 11.07 1.56
N MET A 125 17.09 11.22 2.88
CA MET A 125 18.28 11.61 3.68
C MET A 125 19.37 10.53 3.70
N GLU A 126 18.98 9.24 3.75
CA GLU A 126 19.92 8.13 3.69
C GLU A 126 20.72 8.14 2.35
N SER A 127 20.08 8.48 1.25
CA SER A 127 20.69 8.54 -0.09
C SER A 127 21.87 9.51 -0.18
N ILE A 128 21.93 10.53 0.68
CA ILE A 128 23.03 11.50 0.74
C ILE A 128 24.29 10.86 1.31
N THR A 129 24.13 9.98 2.30
CA THR A 129 25.27 9.35 3.00
C THR A 129 25.70 8.04 2.37
N LYS A 130 24.75 7.35 1.74
CA LYS A 130 24.93 6.06 1.06
C LYS A 130 24.31 6.15 -0.34
N PRO A 131 25.02 6.66 -1.33
CA PRO A 131 24.52 6.85 -2.69
C PRO A 131 24.45 5.52 -3.44
N GLU A 132 23.57 4.61 -3.00
CA GLU A 132 23.38 3.27 -3.57
C GLU A 132 21.92 3.03 -3.91
N VAL A 133 21.68 2.37 -5.03
CA VAL A 133 20.37 1.85 -5.42
C VAL A 133 20.43 0.33 -5.56
N ARG A 134 19.32 -0.35 -5.25
CA ARG A 134 19.23 -1.81 -5.31
C ARG A 134 17.92 -2.23 -5.93
N ASP A 135 18.02 -3.12 -6.93
CA ASP A 135 16.90 -3.74 -7.64
C ASP A 135 15.83 -2.73 -8.06
N VAL A 136 16.28 -1.60 -8.61
CA VAL A 136 15.37 -0.60 -9.16
C VAL A 136 14.88 -1.09 -10.52
N PRO A 137 13.57 -1.29 -10.71
CA PRO A 137 13.02 -1.72 -11.99
C PRO A 137 13.40 -0.74 -13.09
N ILE A 138 13.87 -1.26 -14.22
CA ILE A 138 14.33 -0.43 -15.34
C ILE A 138 13.22 0.51 -15.82
N PHE A 139 11.97 0.05 -15.84
CA PHE A 139 10.83 0.86 -16.22
C PHE A 139 10.65 2.09 -15.31
N ASN A 140 10.80 1.91 -13.99
CA ASN A 140 10.73 3.01 -13.04
C ASN A 140 11.85 4.02 -13.28
N LEU A 141 13.05 3.52 -13.58
CA LEU A 141 14.21 4.34 -13.82
C LEU A 141 14.07 5.17 -15.10
N LEU A 142 13.63 4.52 -16.20
CA LEU A 142 13.37 5.20 -17.48
C LEU A 142 12.28 6.27 -17.35
N SER A 143 11.20 5.93 -16.64
CA SER A 143 10.09 6.86 -16.38
C SER A 143 10.53 8.06 -15.55
N ALA A 144 11.30 7.84 -14.48
CA ALA A 144 11.78 8.93 -13.62
C ALA A 144 12.78 9.85 -14.33
N LEU A 145 13.65 9.29 -15.19
CA LEU A 145 14.66 10.02 -15.93
C LEU A 145 14.13 10.63 -17.23
N GLU A 146 12.89 10.36 -17.63
CA GLU A 146 12.37 10.68 -18.97
C GLU A 146 13.33 10.15 -20.06
N GLY A 147 13.95 8.99 -19.80
CA GLY A 147 15.05 8.43 -20.55
C GLY A 147 14.66 7.22 -21.40
N HIS A 148 15.58 6.78 -22.22
CA HIS A 148 15.45 5.57 -23.02
C HIS A 148 16.79 4.83 -23.09
N ILE A 149 16.75 3.52 -23.27
CA ILE A 149 17.93 2.67 -23.47
C ILE A 149 18.45 2.88 -24.90
N ILE A 150 19.76 3.06 -25.05
CA ILE A 150 20.39 3.31 -26.36
C ILE A 150 21.21 2.13 -26.88
N ASN A 151 21.62 1.23 -25.99
CA ASN A 151 22.26 -0.02 -26.38
C ASN A 151 21.25 -1.16 -26.32
N ASN A 152 21.43 -2.34 -26.40
CA ASN A 152 20.56 -3.50 -26.25
C ASN A 152 19.05 -3.25 -26.48
N GLU A 153 18.25 -4.26 -26.57
CA GLU A 153 16.79 -4.15 -26.57
C GLU A 153 16.26 -3.86 -25.13
N GLU A 154 15.14 -3.16 -25.00
CA GLU A 154 14.57 -2.73 -23.70
C GLU A 154 14.35 -3.89 -22.73
N ASP A 155 13.99 -5.07 -23.21
CA ASP A 155 13.72 -6.27 -22.40
C ASP A 155 14.98 -6.98 -21.87
N THR A 156 16.18 -6.44 -22.15
CA THR A 156 17.44 -7.05 -21.73
C THR A 156 17.75 -6.84 -20.25
N PHE A 157 17.16 -5.81 -19.63
CA PHE A 157 17.43 -5.42 -18.25
C PHE A 157 16.13 -5.36 -17.44
N ASP A 158 16.04 -6.14 -16.36
CA ASP A 158 14.90 -6.13 -15.44
C ASP A 158 15.07 -5.04 -14.36
N THR A 159 16.22 -5.03 -13.72
CA THR A 159 16.53 -4.14 -12.59
C THR A 159 17.95 -3.59 -12.67
N ILE A 160 18.16 -2.44 -12.05
CA ILE A 160 19.48 -1.80 -11.90
C ILE A 160 19.83 -1.71 -10.42
N SER A 161 21.07 -2.10 -10.09
CA SER A 161 21.66 -1.95 -8.76
C SER A 161 23.07 -1.38 -8.86
N GLY A 162 23.51 -0.65 -7.85
CA GLY A 162 24.88 -0.17 -7.73
C GLY A 162 25.03 1.14 -6.97
N GLU A 163 26.27 1.47 -6.66
CA GLU A 163 26.63 2.77 -6.13
C GLU A 163 26.50 3.86 -7.22
N VAL A 164 25.83 4.95 -6.90
CA VAL A 164 25.58 6.06 -7.84
C VAL A 164 26.76 7.03 -7.80
N VAL A 165 27.46 7.16 -8.90
CA VAL A 165 28.64 8.02 -9.04
C VAL A 165 28.43 9.03 -10.16
N ILE A 166 28.64 10.31 -9.87
CA ILE A 166 28.68 11.37 -10.89
C ILE A 166 30.10 11.51 -11.41
N ALA A 167 30.30 11.16 -12.66
CA ALA A 167 31.60 11.31 -13.31
C ALA A 167 31.86 12.78 -13.68
N LEU A 168 32.84 13.39 -13.01
CA LEU A 168 33.24 14.76 -13.29
C LEU A 168 34.21 14.81 -14.49
N PRO A 169 34.12 15.84 -15.36
CA PRO A 169 35.01 15.99 -16.54
C PRO A 169 36.41 16.51 -16.14
N THR A 170 37.05 15.82 -15.18
CA THR A 170 38.40 16.22 -14.72
C THR A 170 39.44 15.33 -15.39
N PRO A 171 40.45 15.89 -16.10
CA PRO A 171 41.49 15.10 -16.72
C PRO A 171 42.22 14.23 -15.68
N GLY A 172 42.24 12.91 -15.90
CA GLY A 172 42.91 11.92 -15.05
C GLY A 172 42.13 11.38 -13.87
N GLU A 173 41.04 12.02 -13.43
CA GLU A 173 40.26 11.61 -12.27
C GLU A 173 38.76 11.44 -12.55
N CYS A 174 38.30 11.47 -13.80
CA CYS A 174 36.90 11.47 -14.18
C CYS A 174 36.08 10.25 -13.70
N LEU A 175 36.77 9.16 -13.36
CA LEU A 175 36.15 7.92 -12.86
C LEU A 175 36.58 7.53 -11.43
N LYS A 176 37.07 8.51 -10.66
CA LYS A 176 37.39 8.26 -9.25
C LYS A 176 36.13 7.84 -8.50
N GLY A 177 36.18 6.66 -7.85
CA GLY A 177 35.05 6.07 -7.15
C GLY A 177 34.14 5.15 -8.01
N VAL A 178 34.35 5.09 -9.33
CA VAL A 178 33.62 4.14 -10.17
C VAL A 178 34.23 2.75 -10.01
N ASN A 179 33.40 1.79 -9.66
CA ASN A 179 33.75 0.38 -9.51
C ASN A 179 32.89 -0.49 -10.44
N CYS A 180 33.27 -1.76 -10.56
CA CYS A 180 32.39 -2.75 -11.22
C CYS A 180 31.01 -2.75 -10.54
N GLY A 181 29.95 -2.69 -11.34
CA GLY A 181 28.58 -2.61 -10.85
C GLY A 181 28.08 -1.22 -10.45
N SER A 182 28.87 -0.16 -10.56
CA SER A 182 28.41 1.23 -10.29
C SER A 182 27.37 1.68 -11.31
N VAL A 183 26.51 2.61 -10.89
CA VAL A 183 25.62 3.41 -11.74
C VAL A 183 26.29 4.76 -11.99
N VAL A 184 26.74 4.98 -13.22
CA VAL A 184 27.55 6.15 -13.58
C VAL A 184 26.69 7.20 -14.27
N ILE A 185 26.66 8.40 -13.72
CA ILE A 185 26.00 9.56 -14.32
C ILE A 185 27.10 10.40 -14.99
N CYS A 186 26.97 10.66 -16.26
CA CYS A 186 27.95 11.45 -17.02
C CYS A 186 27.27 12.35 -18.06
N GLY A 187 28.08 13.25 -18.65
CA GLY A 187 27.69 13.99 -19.83
C GLY A 187 28.01 13.20 -21.13
N GLN A 188 28.22 13.93 -22.23
CA GLN A 188 28.43 13.35 -23.55
C GLN A 188 29.92 12.94 -23.84
N GLN A 189 30.73 12.79 -22.79
CA GLN A 189 32.15 12.43 -22.94
C GLN A 189 32.30 10.95 -23.29
N LYS A 190 32.68 10.66 -24.55
CA LYS A 190 32.83 9.27 -25.04
C LYS A 190 33.86 8.46 -24.26
N ASP A 191 34.98 9.08 -23.86
CA ASP A 191 36.03 8.47 -23.07
C ASP A 191 35.56 8.02 -21.67
N VAL A 192 34.64 8.76 -21.07
CA VAL A 192 34.01 8.41 -19.78
C VAL A 192 33.11 7.19 -19.94
N VAL A 193 32.27 7.19 -20.98
CA VAL A 193 31.37 6.06 -21.26
C VAL A 193 32.16 4.80 -21.58
N ASP A 194 33.16 4.88 -22.45
CA ASP A 194 34.02 3.73 -22.84
C ASP A 194 34.71 3.12 -21.61
N LYS A 195 35.29 3.94 -20.74
CA LYS A 195 35.91 3.47 -19.50
C LYS A 195 34.92 2.88 -18.50
N ALA A 196 33.72 3.45 -18.38
CA ALA A 196 32.68 2.89 -17.51
C ALA A 196 32.26 1.50 -18.00
N LEU A 197 32.19 1.29 -19.32
CA LEU A 197 31.93 -0.01 -19.92
C LEU A 197 33.09 -1.01 -19.65
N GLU A 198 34.36 -0.54 -19.79
CA GLU A 198 35.55 -1.36 -19.49
C GLU A 198 35.61 -1.81 -18.03
N ILE A 199 35.23 -0.93 -17.08
CA ILE A 199 35.19 -1.24 -15.64
C ILE A 199 34.06 -2.21 -15.32
N GLY A 200 33.04 -2.29 -16.18
CA GLY A 200 31.83 -3.13 -15.94
C GLY A 200 30.81 -2.46 -15.04
N ALA A 201 30.54 -1.18 -15.26
CA ALA A 201 29.43 -0.49 -14.62
C ALA A 201 28.11 -1.21 -14.90
N SER A 202 27.17 -1.20 -13.94
CA SER A 202 25.82 -1.79 -14.14
C SER A 202 24.96 -0.94 -15.08
N CYS A 203 25.09 0.38 -14.95
CA CYS A 203 24.38 1.35 -15.78
C CYS A 203 25.21 2.60 -16.02
N VAL A 204 25.08 3.17 -17.23
CA VAL A 204 25.64 4.48 -17.58
C VAL A 204 24.50 5.39 -18.01
N ILE A 205 24.34 6.53 -17.34
CA ILE A 205 23.28 7.51 -17.62
C ILE A 205 23.93 8.73 -18.27
N ILE A 206 23.62 8.94 -19.55
CA ILE A 206 24.15 10.06 -20.34
C ILE A 206 23.16 11.22 -20.26
N CYS A 207 23.59 12.30 -19.60
CA CYS A 207 22.78 13.50 -19.37
C CYS A 207 22.85 14.47 -20.53
N GLN A 208 21.70 15.13 -20.86
CA GLN A 208 21.59 16.16 -21.89
C GLN A 208 22.22 15.74 -23.23
N GLY A 209 22.26 14.43 -23.48
CA GLY A 209 22.96 13.82 -24.59
C GLY A 209 22.09 13.68 -25.83
N SER A 210 22.63 14.04 -26.99
CA SER A 210 22.21 13.47 -28.24
C SER A 210 22.84 12.08 -28.36
N LEU A 211 22.04 11.11 -28.82
CA LEU A 211 22.47 9.73 -29.06
C LEU A 211 23.82 9.69 -29.83
N SER A 212 24.81 9.07 -29.24
CA SER A 212 26.02 8.72 -30.00
C SER A 212 25.72 7.44 -30.80
N GLU A 213 25.73 7.54 -32.12
CA GLU A 213 25.55 6.37 -33.03
C GLU A 213 26.47 5.18 -32.67
N LYS A 214 27.61 5.48 -32.02
CA LYS A 214 28.56 4.46 -31.55
C LYS A 214 28.00 3.43 -30.62
N TYR A 215 27.02 3.80 -29.77
CA TYR A 215 26.48 2.91 -28.73
C TYR A 215 25.13 2.29 -29.14
N LEU A 216 24.55 2.72 -30.25
CA LEU A 216 23.27 2.18 -30.73
C LEU A 216 23.43 0.69 -31.05
N GLY A 217 22.59 -0.14 -30.42
CA GLY A 217 22.57 -1.58 -30.62
C GLY A 217 23.83 -2.32 -30.14
N LEU A 218 24.70 -1.66 -29.33
CA LEU A 218 25.86 -2.30 -28.72
C LEU A 218 25.37 -3.37 -27.74
N SER A 219 25.67 -4.64 -28.00
CA SER A 219 25.41 -5.71 -27.04
C SER A 219 26.37 -5.60 -25.86
N SER A 220 25.87 -5.26 -24.68
CA SER A 220 26.65 -5.07 -23.46
C SER A 220 25.85 -5.54 -22.23
N LYS A 221 26.58 -5.95 -21.18
CA LYS A 221 26.00 -6.21 -19.86
C LYS A 221 25.67 -4.92 -19.09
N THR A 222 26.24 -3.79 -19.52
CA THR A 222 25.99 -2.47 -18.97
C THR A 222 24.82 -1.84 -19.69
N CYS A 223 23.81 -1.41 -18.95
CA CYS A 223 22.69 -0.63 -19.50
C CYS A 223 23.15 0.80 -19.78
N ILE A 224 22.89 1.32 -20.97
CA ILE A 224 23.20 2.73 -21.31
C ILE A 224 21.90 3.46 -21.56
N ILE A 225 21.62 4.46 -20.71
CA ILE A 225 20.40 5.27 -20.75
C ILE A 225 20.77 6.68 -21.21
N ALA A 226 20.04 7.23 -22.19
CA ALA A 226 20.07 8.65 -22.51
C ALA A 226 18.89 9.35 -21.83
N THR A 227 19.14 10.52 -21.24
CA THR A 227 18.13 11.35 -20.57
C THR A 227 18.29 12.83 -20.92
N PRO A 228 17.18 13.60 -21.04
CA PRO A 228 17.24 15.05 -21.16
C PRO A 228 17.63 15.75 -19.85
N CYS A 229 17.61 15.05 -18.72
CA CYS A 229 17.99 15.60 -17.41
C CYS A 229 19.46 16.03 -17.38
N ASP A 230 19.76 17.05 -16.61
CA ASP A 230 21.13 17.33 -16.17
C ASP A 230 21.59 16.32 -15.09
N ALA A 231 22.88 16.30 -14.79
CA ALA A 231 23.45 15.32 -13.85
C ALA A 231 22.89 15.45 -12.42
N TYR A 232 22.57 16.66 -11.96
CA TYR A 232 21.98 16.86 -10.64
C TYR A 232 20.55 16.31 -10.58
N ARG A 233 19.72 16.65 -11.57
CA ARG A 233 18.35 16.13 -11.68
C ARG A 233 18.35 14.62 -11.84
N ALA A 234 19.21 14.06 -12.68
CA ALA A 234 19.35 12.62 -12.86
C ALA A 234 19.69 11.91 -11.54
N ALA A 235 20.67 12.41 -10.79
CA ALA A 235 21.05 11.87 -9.51
C ALA A 235 19.89 11.87 -8.49
N ARG A 236 19.05 12.89 -8.50
CA ARG A 236 17.86 12.96 -7.63
C ARG A 236 16.75 12.02 -8.10
N MET A 237 16.50 11.93 -9.40
CA MET A 237 15.44 11.10 -9.98
C MET A 237 15.69 9.60 -9.82
N ILE A 238 16.94 9.15 -9.80
CA ILE A 238 17.29 7.74 -9.57
C ILE A 238 16.72 7.24 -8.22
N TYR A 239 16.84 8.02 -7.16
CA TYR A 239 16.31 7.63 -5.83
C TYR A 239 14.80 7.66 -5.78
N GLN A 240 14.16 8.50 -6.58
CA GLN A 240 12.70 8.55 -6.67
C GLN A 240 12.12 7.40 -7.50
N ALA A 241 12.95 6.70 -8.29
CA ALA A 241 12.57 5.48 -9.00
C ALA A 241 12.54 4.23 -8.13
N ILE A 242 13.09 4.28 -6.91
CA ILE A 242 13.12 3.15 -5.98
C ILE A 242 11.69 2.69 -5.70
N PRO A 243 11.40 1.36 -5.74
CA PRO A 243 10.08 0.83 -5.47
C PRO A 243 9.72 0.96 -3.98
N VAL A 244 8.44 1.25 -3.70
CA VAL A 244 7.94 1.50 -2.34
C VAL A 244 8.15 0.34 -1.39
N GLN A 245 8.22 -0.90 -1.88
CA GLN A 245 8.54 -2.07 -1.06
C GLN A 245 9.84 -1.96 -0.26
N ARG A 246 10.79 -1.13 -0.73
CA ARG A 246 12.09 -0.94 -0.08
C ARG A 246 12.05 -0.02 1.14
N ILE A 247 10.97 0.74 1.27
CA ILE A 247 10.81 1.75 2.33
C ILE A 247 9.52 1.59 3.13
N ALA A 248 8.57 0.78 2.63
CA ALA A 248 7.35 0.49 3.37
C ALA A 248 7.67 -0.28 4.64
N GLN A 249 7.10 0.17 5.76
CA GLN A 249 7.19 -0.55 7.02
C GLN A 249 6.32 -1.80 6.94
N HIS A 250 6.93 -2.98 6.96
CA HIS A 250 6.25 -4.28 6.87
C HIS A 250 6.35 -5.09 8.17
N THR A 251 7.19 -4.69 9.13
CA THR A 251 7.31 -5.36 10.43
C THR A 251 6.70 -4.52 11.53
N GLY A 252 5.97 -5.16 12.45
CA GLY A 252 5.33 -4.49 13.57
C GLY A 252 4.20 -3.53 13.17
N VAL A 253 3.59 -3.73 12.00
CA VAL A 253 2.41 -2.97 11.58
C VAL A 253 1.24 -3.38 12.46
N VAL A 254 0.62 -2.42 13.13
CA VAL A 254 -0.65 -2.61 13.83
C VAL A 254 -1.76 -2.49 12.80
N LEU A 255 -2.58 -3.51 12.67
CA LEU A 255 -3.69 -3.59 11.73
C LEU A 255 -4.98 -4.01 12.45
N PHE A 256 -6.11 -3.80 11.79
CA PHE A 256 -7.42 -4.19 12.29
C PHE A 256 -8.23 -4.89 11.20
N HIS A 257 -9.18 -5.74 11.64
CA HIS A 257 -10.12 -6.39 10.74
C HIS A 257 -11.51 -5.75 10.85
N LEU A 258 -12.31 -5.90 9.81
CA LEU A 258 -13.69 -5.39 9.79
C LEU A 258 -14.53 -5.89 10.96
N ASN A 259 -14.22 -7.09 11.49
CA ASN A 259 -14.92 -7.74 12.59
C ASN A 259 -14.42 -7.34 13.98
N ASP A 260 -13.32 -6.59 14.10
CA ASP A 260 -12.76 -6.17 15.38
C ASP A 260 -13.71 -5.21 16.10
N PHE A 261 -13.80 -5.34 17.42
CA PHE A 261 -14.64 -4.46 18.21
C PHE A 261 -13.96 -3.11 18.47
N ILE A 262 -14.70 -2.03 18.31
CA ILE A 262 -14.17 -0.65 18.45
C ILE A 262 -13.57 -0.39 19.82
N ASP A 263 -14.08 -1.00 20.88
CA ASP A 263 -13.52 -0.80 22.23
C ASP A 263 -12.11 -1.38 22.34
N ASP A 264 -11.88 -2.56 21.75
CA ASP A 264 -10.61 -3.26 21.77
C ASP A 264 -9.61 -2.53 20.83
N VAL A 265 -10.10 -2.04 19.68
CA VAL A 265 -9.34 -1.18 18.75
C VAL A 265 -8.88 0.11 19.44
N ARG A 266 -9.77 0.78 20.20
CA ARG A 266 -9.43 2.00 20.94
C ARG A 266 -8.31 1.77 21.93
N GLU A 267 -8.35 0.69 22.69
CA GLU A 267 -7.29 0.35 23.63
C GLU A 267 -5.95 0.18 22.94
N THR A 268 -5.91 -0.56 21.84
CA THR A 268 -4.71 -0.75 21.03
C THR A 268 -4.16 0.57 20.47
N VAL A 269 -5.04 1.42 19.93
CA VAL A 269 -4.67 2.73 19.34
C VAL A 269 -4.14 3.69 20.40
N LEU A 270 -4.67 3.66 21.63
CA LEU A 270 -4.17 4.51 22.72
C LEU A 270 -2.74 4.15 23.14
N GLN A 271 -2.37 2.88 23.06
CA GLN A 271 -1.03 2.38 23.37
C GLN A 271 -0.05 2.54 22.18
N SER A 272 -0.56 2.73 20.97
CA SER A 272 0.23 2.83 19.75
C SER A 272 0.69 4.26 19.47
N ARG A 273 1.86 4.39 18.83
CA ARG A 273 2.40 5.66 18.31
C ARG A 273 1.97 5.98 16.88
N TYR A 274 1.36 5.04 16.19
CA TYR A 274 0.94 5.23 14.80
C TYR A 274 -0.31 6.11 14.70
N ARG A 275 -0.50 6.73 13.53
CA ARG A 275 -1.64 7.63 13.25
C ARG A 275 -2.67 7.01 12.33
N SER A 276 -2.26 6.08 11.49
CA SER A 276 -3.09 5.38 10.52
C SER A 276 -2.82 3.88 10.61
N TYR A 277 -3.88 3.10 10.52
CA TYR A 277 -3.89 1.64 10.70
C TYR A 277 -4.62 1.01 9.53
N PRO A 278 -4.02 0.05 8.81
CA PRO A 278 -4.72 -0.64 7.75
C PRO A 278 -5.88 -1.48 8.30
N VAL A 279 -6.99 -1.50 7.57
CA VAL A 279 -8.16 -2.33 7.83
C VAL A 279 -8.23 -3.41 6.76
N LEU A 280 -8.38 -4.65 7.21
CA LEU A 280 -8.43 -5.84 6.36
C LEU A 280 -9.83 -6.46 6.38
N ASP A 281 -10.18 -7.12 5.29
CA ASP A 281 -11.37 -7.97 5.21
C ASP A 281 -11.08 -9.41 5.69
N GLU A 282 -12.07 -10.30 5.53
CA GLU A 282 -11.98 -11.72 5.90
C GLU A 282 -11.00 -12.51 5.01
N ASN A 283 -10.58 -11.95 3.88
CA ASN A 283 -9.61 -12.52 2.95
C ASN A 283 -8.21 -11.88 3.09
N GLU A 284 -7.94 -11.17 4.19
CA GLU A 284 -6.68 -10.46 4.47
C GLU A 284 -6.38 -9.34 3.45
N LYS A 285 -7.39 -8.87 2.69
CA LYS A 285 -7.22 -7.78 1.73
C LYS A 285 -7.46 -6.43 2.38
N VAL A 286 -6.69 -5.45 1.97
CA VAL A 286 -6.83 -4.07 2.45
C VAL A 286 -8.11 -3.45 1.91
N VAL A 287 -8.99 -3.02 2.81
CA VAL A 287 -10.25 -2.35 2.48
C VAL A 287 -10.25 -0.86 2.84
N GLY A 288 -9.25 -0.42 3.59
CA GLY A 288 -9.11 0.99 3.97
C GLY A 288 -8.12 1.21 5.09
N THR A 289 -8.19 2.39 5.70
CA THR A 289 -7.38 2.76 6.87
C THR A 289 -8.22 3.41 7.94
N LEU A 290 -7.89 3.11 9.20
CA LEU A 290 -8.49 3.70 10.38
C LEU A 290 -7.51 4.68 11.02
N SER A 291 -8.00 5.85 11.41
CA SER A 291 -7.23 6.84 12.15
C SER A 291 -7.83 7.07 13.54
N ARG A 292 -7.08 7.72 14.44
CA ARG A 292 -7.60 8.13 15.76
C ARG A 292 -8.87 9.00 15.65
N TYR A 293 -8.98 9.76 14.56
CA TYR A 293 -10.14 10.63 14.34
C TYR A 293 -11.46 9.85 14.27
N HIS A 294 -11.48 8.72 13.56
CA HIS A 294 -12.66 7.86 13.42
C HIS A 294 -13.12 7.27 14.76
N LEU A 295 -12.17 7.01 15.66
CA LEU A 295 -12.46 6.44 16.99
C LEU A 295 -12.97 7.47 17.98
N LEU A 296 -12.60 8.75 17.82
CA LEU A 296 -13.07 9.84 18.70
C LEU A 296 -14.51 10.26 18.41
N ARG A 297 -14.92 10.19 17.15
CA ARG A 297 -16.28 10.52 16.70
C ARG A 297 -16.76 9.46 15.69
N PRO A 298 -17.04 8.25 16.14
CA PRO A 298 -17.54 7.22 15.25
C PRO A 298 -18.87 7.68 14.67
N ARG A 299 -18.87 8.06 13.40
CA ARG A 299 -20.11 8.21 12.63
C ARG A 299 -20.51 6.79 12.24
N ARG A 300 -21.71 6.35 12.68
CA ARG A 300 -22.29 5.11 12.16
C ARG A 300 -22.66 5.35 10.71
N LYS A 301 -22.34 4.36 9.88
CA LYS A 301 -22.81 4.31 8.48
C LYS A 301 -24.32 4.28 8.42
#